data_df4f3b47a611d28c958a88a7dfc20e1c
#
_entry.id   df4f3b47a611d28c958a88a7dfc20e1c
#
_cell.length_a   1.000
_cell.length_b   1.000
_cell.length_c   1.000
_cell.angle_alpha   90.00
_cell.angle_beta   90.00
_cell.angle_gamma   90.00
#
_symmetry.space_group_name_H-M   'P 1'
#
loop_
_entity.id
_entity.type
_entity.pdbx_description
1 polymer ?
#
loop_
_entity_poly.entity_id
_entity_poly.type
_entity_poly.pdbx_seq_one_letter_code
_entity_poly.pdbx_strand_id
1 'polypeptide(L)'
;PIHTPTDSVAFRPMNVVVIIWEGFSKQHVGSLNPQLENGTYKGYTPFIDSLLTRSLTFQYSYSNGRKSIDGMPSVLSSIPSFVEPFFLTPSALNDVSSIAGELTKNKGYSSAFFHGAMNGSMGFQAFARSVGFQKYFGRTEYNEDPNYNGDADFDGTWAIWDEEFLQFYCDRMSEMKEPF
;
A
#
# COMPACT_ATOMS: atom_id res chain seq x y z
N PRO A 1 -15.75 12.76 -13.27
CA PRO A 1 -16.99 12.23 -13.85
C PRO A 1 -17.54 11.13 -12.94
N ILE A 2 -18.78 11.28 -12.50
CA ILE A 2 -19.48 10.22 -11.78
C ILE A 2 -19.93 9.21 -12.84
N HIS A 3 -19.33 8.02 -12.84
CA HIS A 3 -19.79 6.92 -13.68
C HIS A 3 -21.07 6.34 -13.05
N THR A 4 -22.19 6.55 -13.69
CA THR A 4 -23.41 5.87 -13.30
C THR A 4 -23.30 4.41 -13.76
N PRO A 5 -23.51 3.41 -12.88
CA PRO A 5 -23.54 2.02 -13.28
C PRO A 5 -24.58 1.83 -14.38
N THR A 6 -24.22 1.16 -15.45
CA THR A 6 -25.16 0.76 -16.49
C THR A 6 -25.46 -0.73 -16.34
N ASP A 7 -26.67 -1.16 -16.66
CA ASP A 7 -27.09 -2.57 -16.60
C ASP A 7 -26.23 -3.50 -17.48
N SER A 8 -25.41 -2.94 -18.37
CA SER A 8 -24.52 -3.67 -19.25
C SER A 8 -23.17 -4.04 -18.63
N VAL A 9 -22.80 -3.45 -17.49
CA VAL A 9 -21.52 -3.74 -16.81
C VAL A 9 -21.78 -4.10 -15.35
N ALA A 10 -21.90 -5.39 -15.10
CA ALA A 10 -22.05 -5.90 -13.74
C ALA A 10 -20.78 -5.65 -12.91
N PHE A 11 -20.96 -5.35 -11.62
CA PHE A 11 -19.83 -5.30 -10.67
C PHE A 11 -19.17 -6.69 -10.59
N ARG A 12 -17.87 -6.74 -10.82
CA ARG A 12 -17.07 -7.96 -10.69
C ARG A 12 -16.20 -7.84 -9.44
N PRO A 13 -16.47 -8.60 -8.39
CA PRO A 13 -15.62 -8.61 -7.21
C PRO A 13 -14.25 -9.21 -7.56
N MET A 14 -13.20 -8.44 -7.36
CA MET A 14 -11.82 -8.87 -7.54
C MET A 14 -11.04 -8.49 -6.29
N ASN A 15 -10.05 -9.29 -5.92
CA ASN A 15 -9.13 -8.93 -4.85
C ASN A 15 -8.30 -7.72 -5.26
N VAL A 16 -8.09 -6.79 -4.34
CA VAL A 16 -7.35 -5.54 -4.57
C VAL A 16 -6.16 -5.46 -3.63
N VAL A 17 -4.98 -5.41 -4.21
CA VAL A 17 -3.71 -5.22 -3.48
C VAL A 17 -3.13 -3.87 -3.85
N VAL A 18 -2.86 -3.04 -2.85
CA VAL A 18 -2.20 -1.74 -3.02
C VAL A 18 -0.85 -1.80 -2.31
N ILE A 19 0.23 -1.64 -3.05
CA ILE A 19 1.58 -1.60 -2.52
C ILE A 19 2.11 -0.17 -2.64
N ILE A 20 2.37 0.47 -1.49
CA ILE A 20 3.03 1.77 -1.42
C ILE A 20 4.51 1.49 -1.18
N TRP A 21 5.31 1.58 -2.23
CA TRP A 21 6.72 1.26 -2.20
C TRP A 21 7.55 2.54 -2.06
N GLU A 22 7.81 2.93 -0.84
CA GLU A 22 8.61 4.11 -0.52
C GLU A 22 10.10 3.88 -0.80
N GLY A 23 10.82 4.97 -1.05
CA GLY A 23 12.27 4.95 -1.31
C GLY A 23 12.64 4.39 -2.69
N PHE A 24 11.66 3.95 -3.47
CA PHE A 24 11.88 3.40 -4.80
C PHE A 24 11.71 4.47 -5.88
N SER A 25 12.65 4.50 -6.81
CA SER A 25 12.68 5.48 -7.89
C SER A 25 12.52 4.81 -9.26
N LYS A 26 11.84 5.50 -10.18
CA LYS A 26 11.78 5.12 -11.61
C LYS A 26 13.15 4.74 -12.19
N GLN A 27 14.23 5.38 -11.70
CA GLN A 27 15.59 5.12 -12.16
C GLN A 27 16.05 3.67 -11.96
N HIS A 28 15.48 2.94 -11.02
CA HIS A 28 15.81 1.53 -10.76
C HIS A 28 15.22 0.56 -11.78
N VAL A 29 14.26 1.00 -12.59
CA VAL A 29 13.54 0.16 -13.55
C VAL A 29 14.13 0.33 -14.95
N GLY A 30 14.72 -0.72 -15.50
CA GLY A 30 15.42 -0.67 -16.78
C GLY A 30 14.52 -0.25 -17.95
N SER A 31 13.36 -0.88 -18.08
CA SER A 31 12.41 -0.63 -19.18
C SER A 31 11.82 0.78 -19.19
N LEU A 32 11.84 1.48 -18.04
CA LEU A 32 11.38 2.87 -17.94
C LEU A 32 12.47 3.90 -18.26
N ASN A 33 13.70 3.45 -18.51
CA ASN A 33 14.86 4.31 -18.77
C ASN A 33 15.65 3.87 -20.03
N PRO A 34 15.00 3.76 -21.19
CA PRO A 34 15.64 3.25 -22.40
C PRO A 34 16.75 4.17 -22.94
N GLN A 35 16.84 5.42 -22.43
CA GLN A 35 17.85 6.39 -22.84
C GLN A 35 19.16 6.26 -22.04
N LEU A 36 19.19 5.52 -20.93
CA LEU A 36 20.40 5.38 -20.13
C LEU A 36 21.37 4.36 -20.75
N GLU A 37 22.66 4.57 -20.55
CA GLU A 37 23.77 3.73 -21.02
C GLU A 37 23.66 3.37 -22.52
N ASN A 38 23.29 4.36 -23.35
CA ASN A 38 23.08 4.18 -24.79
C ASN A 38 22.07 3.06 -25.14
N GLY A 39 21.06 2.86 -24.29
CA GLY A 39 20.01 1.84 -24.50
C GLY A 39 20.31 0.47 -23.91
N THR A 40 21.41 0.31 -23.19
CA THR A 40 21.80 -0.99 -22.60
C THR A 40 21.48 -1.12 -21.12
N TYR A 41 20.97 -0.06 -20.48
CA TYR A 41 20.66 -0.05 -19.07
C TYR A 41 19.60 -1.10 -18.71
N LYS A 42 19.94 -1.98 -17.76
CA LYS A 42 19.07 -3.07 -17.30
C LYS A 42 18.28 -2.76 -16.04
N GLY A 43 18.67 -1.71 -15.31
CA GLY A 43 18.08 -1.44 -14.00
C GLY A 43 18.43 -2.51 -12.96
N TYR A 44 17.68 -2.48 -11.87
CA TYR A 44 17.89 -3.38 -10.72
C TYR A 44 16.67 -4.26 -10.41
N THR A 45 15.60 -4.16 -11.22
CA THR A 45 14.30 -4.77 -10.93
C THR A 45 13.78 -5.62 -12.09
N PRO A 46 14.45 -6.72 -12.44
CA PRO A 46 14.08 -7.54 -13.59
C PRO A 46 12.66 -8.12 -13.49
N PHE A 47 12.17 -8.41 -12.27
CA PHE A 47 10.80 -8.86 -12.06
C PHE A 47 9.80 -7.75 -12.41
N ILE A 48 10.05 -6.51 -11.95
CA ILE A 48 9.18 -5.35 -12.27
C ILE A 48 9.19 -5.08 -13.78
N ASP A 49 10.35 -5.15 -14.42
CA ASP A 49 10.45 -5.02 -15.88
C ASP A 49 9.58 -6.06 -16.60
N SER A 50 9.62 -7.32 -16.15
CA SER A 50 8.75 -8.39 -16.67
C SER A 50 7.26 -8.09 -16.40
N LEU A 51 6.91 -7.62 -15.22
CA LEU A 51 5.54 -7.30 -14.84
C LEU A 51 4.98 -6.16 -15.69
N LEU A 52 5.78 -5.13 -15.97
CA LEU A 52 5.39 -3.98 -16.79
C LEU A 52 4.97 -4.37 -18.21
N THR A 53 5.45 -5.48 -18.76
CA THR A 53 5.02 -5.95 -20.08
C THR A 53 3.55 -6.37 -20.13
N ARG A 54 2.93 -6.60 -18.98
CA ARG A 54 1.54 -7.08 -18.80
C ARG A 54 0.70 -6.18 -17.92
N SER A 55 1.17 -4.98 -17.67
CA SER A 55 0.55 -4.03 -16.73
C SER A 55 0.24 -2.71 -17.41
N LEU A 56 -0.71 -1.99 -16.84
CA LEU A 56 -0.91 -0.58 -17.17
C LEU A 56 0.12 0.25 -16.39
N THR A 57 0.87 1.08 -17.10
CA THR A 57 1.78 2.05 -16.48
C THR A 57 1.56 3.44 -17.07
N PHE A 58 2.02 4.46 -16.35
CA PHE A 58 1.88 5.85 -16.76
C PHE A 58 3.24 6.45 -17.09
N GLN A 59 3.32 7.14 -18.21
CA GLN A 59 4.53 7.85 -18.61
C GLN A 59 4.90 8.96 -17.62
N TYR A 60 3.88 9.63 -17.10
CA TYR A 60 4.01 10.67 -16.09
C TYR A 60 3.24 10.27 -14.85
N SER A 61 3.97 10.04 -13.78
CA SER A 61 3.40 9.70 -12.48
C SER A 61 4.16 10.49 -11.41
N TYR A 62 3.42 11.09 -10.50
CA TYR A 62 3.98 11.95 -9.46
C TYR A 62 3.44 11.49 -8.10
N SER A 63 4.34 11.43 -7.12
CA SER A 63 3.92 11.21 -5.74
C SER A 63 3.26 12.46 -5.18
N ASN A 64 2.30 12.27 -4.29
CA ASN A 64 1.71 13.34 -3.52
C ASN A 64 2.37 13.35 -2.13
N GLY A 65 3.21 14.37 -1.89
CA GLY A 65 4.03 14.46 -0.69
C GLY A 65 5.42 13.86 -0.86
N ARG A 66 6.18 13.84 0.23
CA ARG A 66 7.59 13.40 0.27
C ARG A 66 7.85 12.19 1.15
N LYS A 67 6.83 11.71 1.84
CA LYS A 67 6.88 10.59 2.78
C LYS A 67 5.66 9.71 2.59
N SER A 68 5.73 8.45 2.99
CA SER A 68 4.59 7.52 2.94
C SER A 68 3.39 8.00 3.76
N ILE A 69 3.63 8.69 4.86
CA ILE A 69 2.58 9.33 5.66
C ILE A 69 1.77 10.39 4.90
N ASP A 70 2.37 11.04 3.91
CA ASP A 70 1.68 11.99 3.03
C ASP A 70 0.94 11.25 1.89
N GLY A 71 1.58 10.20 1.36
CA GLY A 71 1.06 9.44 0.22
C GLY A 71 -0.15 8.58 0.58
N MET A 72 -0.17 7.98 1.76
CA MET A 72 -1.21 7.04 2.16
C MET A 72 -2.63 7.66 2.19
N PRO A 73 -2.88 8.84 2.76
CA PRO A 73 -4.20 9.48 2.70
C PRO A 73 -4.62 9.81 1.26
N SER A 74 -3.65 10.14 0.40
CA SER A 74 -3.92 10.44 -1.00
C SER A 74 -4.34 9.21 -1.78
N VAL A 75 -3.66 8.09 -1.57
CA VAL A 75 -3.94 6.81 -2.25
C VAL A 75 -5.26 6.21 -1.78
N LEU A 76 -5.51 6.20 -0.48
CA LEU A 76 -6.66 5.49 0.11
C LEU A 76 -7.94 6.34 0.17
N SER A 77 -7.81 7.66 0.31
CA SER A 77 -8.93 8.56 0.62
C SER A 77 -8.97 9.80 -0.28
N SER A 78 -8.12 9.89 -1.30
CA SER A 78 -8.02 11.03 -2.22
C SER A 78 -7.76 12.36 -1.52
N ILE A 79 -7.11 12.34 -0.36
CA ILE A 79 -6.74 13.53 0.40
C ILE A 79 -5.37 14.01 -0.08
N PRO A 80 -5.25 15.20 -0.68
CA PRO A 80 -3.97 15.70 -1.15
C PRO A 80 -3.05 16.06 0.04
N SER A 81 -1.75 15.91 -0.17
CA SER A 81 -0.76 16.41 0.78
C SER A 81 -0.69 17.94 0.73
N PHE A 82 -0.65 18.55 1.90
CA PHE A 82 -0.44 19.98 2.09
C PHE A 82 0.94 20.22 2.73
N VAL A 83 1.03 21.23 3.59
CA VAL A 83 2.27 21.57 4.29
C VAL A 83 2.58 20.54 5.38
N GLU A 84 1.55 20.15 6.14
CA GLU A 84 1.65 19.16 7.20
C GLU A 84 1.00 17.84 6.79
N PRO A 85 1.53 16.70 7.25
CA PRO A 85 0.87 15.41 7.09
C PRO A 85 -0.56 15.45 7.63
N PHE A 86 -1.50 14.90 6.88
CA PHE A 86 -2.93 14.91 7.23
C PHE A 86 -3.20 14.46 8.68
N PHE A 87 -2.50 13.40 9.13
CA PHE A 87 -2.67 12.83 10.48
C PHE A 87 -2.30 13.77 11.61
N LEU A 88 -1.46 14.77 11.35
CA LEU A 88 -1.01 15.75 12.34
C LEU A 88 -1.90 16.99 12.35
N THR A 89 -2.92 17.02 11.53
CA THR A 89 -3.87 18.14 11.46
C THR A 89 -5.15 17.82 12.21
N PRO A 90 -5.88 18.82 12.70
CA PRO A 90 -7.21 18.63 13.29
C PRO A 90 -8.21 17.96 12.34
N SER A 91 -7.98 18.06 11.04
CA SER A 91 -8.81 17.42 10.01
C SER A 91 -8.79 15.88 10.07
N ALA A 92 -7.76 15.29 10.69
CA ALA A 92 -7.69 13.84 10.92
C ALA A 92 -8.78 13.33 11.90
N LEU A 93 -9.43 14.22 12.63
CA LEU A 93 -10.54 13.90 13.53
C LEU A 93 -11.90 13.85 12.80
N ASN A 94 -11.95 14.27 11.53
CA ASN A 94 -13.16 14.19 10.74
C ASN A 94 -13.43 12.74 10.32
N ASP A 95 -14.68 12.46 10.00
CA ASP A 95 -15.07 11.20 9.36
C ASP A 95 -14.56 11.20 7.90
N VAL A 96 -13.66 10.28 7.60
CA VAL A 96 -12.98 10.18 6.31
C VAL A 96 -13.28 8.84 5.66
N SER A 97 -13.82 8.89 4.46
CA SER A 97 -14.02 7.69 3.64
C SER A 97 -12.74 7.22 2.98
N SER A 98 -12.58 5.93 2.83
CA SER A 98 -11.55 5.31 2.00
C SER A 98 -12.15 4.28 1.06
N ILE A 99 -11.38 3.94 0.02
CA ILE A 99 -11.80 2.87 -0.89
C ILE A 99 -11.97 1.53 -0.14
N ALA A 100 -11.09 1.23 0.81
CA ALA A 100 -11.18 0.02 1.64
C ALA A 100 -12.45 0.02 2.51
N GLY A 101 -12.73 1.14 3.17
CA GLY A 101 -13.94 1.30 3.99
C GLY A 101 -15.22 1.17 3.18
N GLU A 102 -15.27 1.80 2.01
CA GLU A 102 -16.43 1.72 1.12
C GLU A 102 -16.67 0.31 0.56
N LEU A 103 -15.61 -0.38 0.14
CA LEU A 103 -15.72 -1.76 -0.34
C LEU A 103 -16.13 -2.72 0.78
N THR A 104 -15.56 -2.55 1.97
CA THR A 104 -15.92 -3.34 3.16
C THR A 104 -17.39 -3.14 3.53
N LYS A 105 -17.82 -1.89 3.65
CA LYS A 105 -19.19 -1.55 4.09
C LYS A 105 -20.26 -1.91 3.07
N ASN A 106 -20.00 -1.67 1.79
CA ASN A 106 -21.02 -1.69 0.75
C ASN A 106 -20.93 -2.88 -0.21
N LYS A 107 -19.83 -3.63 -0.22
CA LYS A 107 -19.57 -4.73 -1.17
C LYS A 107 -19.12 -6.04 -0.49
N GLY A 108 -19.05 -6.08 0.84
CA GLY A 108 -18.72 -7.28 1.60
C GLY A 108 -17.26 -7.74 1.49
N TYR A 109 -16.35 -6.81 1.15
CA TYR A 109 -14.92 -7.09 1.16
C TYR A 109 -14.40 -7.29 2.58
N SER A 110 -13.41 -8.14 2.75
CA SER A 110 -12.53 -8.08 3.89
C SER A 110 -11.36 -7.14 3.58
N SER A 111 -10.79 -6.50 4.61
CA SER A 111 -9.70 -5.56 4.40
C SER A 111 -8.66 -5.64 5.51
N ALA A 112 -7.38 -5.51 5.13
CA ALA A 112 -6.27 -5.48 6.06
C ALA A 112 -5.23 -4.45 5.61
N PHE A 113 -4.61 -3.79 6.57
CA PHE A 113 -3.51 -2.87 6.36
C PHE A 113 -2.24 -3.48 6.95
N PHE A 114 -1.14 -3.39 6.23
CA PHE A 114 0.16 -3.96 6.61
C PHE A 114 1.23 -2.88 6.65
N HIS A 115 2.02 -2.87 7.72
CA HIS A 115 3.14 -1.95 7.86
C HIS A 115 4.15 -2.49 8.88
N GLY A 116 5.34 -2.88 8.46
CA GLY A 116 6.33 -3.63 9.25
C GLY A 116 6.94 -2.91 10.46
N ALA A 117 6.65 -1.62 10.67
CA ALA A 117 7.11 -0.90 11.85
C ALA A 117 6.24 -1.16 13.08
N MET A 118 6.70 -0.64 14.24
CA MET A 118 5.95 -0.73 15.48
C MET A 118 4.54 -0.16 15.33
N ASN A 119 3.55 -0.85 15.88
CA ASN A 119 2.16 -0.42 15.85
C ASN A 119 2.02 0.98 16.48
N GLY A 120 1.26 1.83 15.82
CA GLY A 120 1.11 3.23 16.23
C GLY A 120 2.17 4.19 15.68
N SER A 121 3.27 3.69 15.08
CA SER A 121 4.26 4.54 14.42
C SER A 121 3.59 5.48 13.43
N MET A 122 3.93 6.76 13.51
CA MET A 122 3.46 7.83 12.61
C MET A 122 1.92 7.88 12.42
N GLY A 123 1.14 7.21 13.28
CA GLY A 123 -0.33 7.22 13.20
C GLY A 123 -0.94 6.31 12.14
N PHE A 124 -0.17 5.46 11.45
CA PHE A 124 -0.69 4.58 10.40
C PHE A 124 -1.81 3.66 10.86
N GLN A 125 -1.66 3.05 12.03
CA GLN A 125 -2.68 2.16 12.58
C GLN A 125 -3.98 2.93 12.90
N ALA A 126 -3.87 4.11 13.50
CA ALA A 126 -5.03 4.94 13.82
C ALA A 126 -5.77 5.36 12.55
N PHE A 127 -5.03 5.81 11.53
CA PHE A 127 -5.64 6.17 10.26
C PHE A 127 -6.30 4.97 9.56
N ALA A 128 -5.60 3.85 9.45
CA ALA A 128 -6.16 2.65 8.81
C ALA A 128 -7.50 2.26 9.46
N ARG A 129 -7.58 2.31 10.79
CA ARG A 129 -8.83 2.04 11.52
C ARG A 129 -9.90 3.09 11.25
N SER A 130 -9.54 4.37 11.28
CA SER A 130 -10.49 5.47 11.07
C SER A 130 -11.12 5.45 9.67
N VAL A 131 -10.38 4.99 8.67
CA VAL A 131 -10.87 4.89 7.28
C VAL A 131 -11.46 3.52 6.92
N GLY A 132 -11.66 2.64 7.90
CA GLY A 132 -12.49 1.45 7.75
C GLY A 132 -11.76 0.14 7.42
N PHE A 133 -10.43 0.05 7.58
CA PHE A 133 -9.76 -1.24 7.54
C PHE A 133 -10.15 -2.11 8.74
N GLN A 134 -10.49 -3.36 8.49
CA GLN A 134 -10.93 -4.30 9.51
C GLN A 134 -9.77 -4.85 10.34
N LYS A 135 -8.62 -5.05 9.73
CA LYS A 135 -7.42 -5.59 10.36
C LYS A 135 -6.22 -4.67 10.11
N TYR A 136 -5.30 -4.70 11.06
CA TYR A 136 -4.00 -4.07 10.94
C TYR A 136 -2.94 -5.09 11.35
N PHE A 137 -1.93 -5.25 10.54
CA PHE A 137 -0.79 -6.11 10.79
C PHE A 137 0.49 -5.27 10.78
N GLY A 138 1.08 -5.12 11.95
CA GLY A 138 2.34 -4.45 12.18
C GLY A 138 3.39 -5.37 12.77
N ARG A 139 4.44 -4.78 13.34
CA ARG A 139 5.49 -5.52 14.04
C ARG A 139 4.95 -6.32 15.22
N THR A 140 3.92 -5.85 15.91
CA THR A 140 3.31 -6.60 17.02
C THR A 140 2.75 -7.94 16.54
N GLU A 141 1.92 -7.91 15.52
CA GLU A 141 1.30 -9.13 14.96
C GLU A 141 2.34 -10.05 14.31
N TYR A 142 3.41 -9.49 13.74
CA TYR A 142 4.55 -10.26 13.25
C TYR A 142 5.26 -11.01 14.37
N ASN A 143 5.55 -10.32 15.48
CA ASN A 143 6.24 -10.90 16.64
C ASN A 143 5.42 -11.95 17.38
N GLU A 144 4.08 -11.87 17.31
CA GLU A 144 3.17 -12.84 17.92
C GLU A 144 2.97 -14.09 17.08
N ASP A 145 3.38 -14.09 15.81
CA ASP A 145 3.23 -15.24 14.93
C ASP A 145 4.39 -16.23 15.10
N PRO A 146 4.10 -17.47 15.54
CA PRO A 146 5.13 -18.46 15.84
C PRO A 146 5.89 -18.98 14.61
N ASN A 147 5.45 -18.64 13.40
CA ASN A 147 6.13 -19.03 12.16
C ASN A 147 7.26 -18.08 11.78
N TYR A 148 7.40 -16.96 12.49
CA TYR A 148 8.37 -15.91 12.20
C TYR A 148 9.30 -15.69 13.40
N ASN A 149 10.47 -15.11 13.15
CA ASN A 149 11.50 -14.95 14.17
C ASN A 149 11.32 -13.73 15.07
N GLY A 150 10.23 -12.99 14.87
CA GLY A 150 9.91 -11.80 15.66
C GLY A 150 10.99 -10.72 15.53
N ASP A 151 11.43 -10.18 16.64
CA ASP A 151 12.43 -9.11 16.69
C ASP A 151 13.82 -9.52 16.19
N ALA A 152 14.09 -10.79 15.90
CA ALA A 152 15.32 -11.19 15.23
C ALA A 152 15.37 -10.71 13.77
N ASP A 153 14.21 -10.48 13.17
CA ASP A 153 14.07 -9.96 11.81
C ASP A 153 13.92 -8.43 11.78
N PHE A 154 14.11 -7.73 12.90
CA PHE A 154 14.06 -6.28 12.97
C PHE A 154 15.36 -5.65 12.45
N ASP A 155 15.26 -4.63 11.61
CA ASP A 155 16.39 -3.94 10.98
C ASP A 155 17.27 -3.12 11.95
N GLY A 156 16.88 -3.06 13.22
CA GLY A 156 17.56 -2.31 14.26
C GLY A 156 17.21 -0.81 14.32
N THR A 157 16.40 -0.32 13.41
CA THR A 157 16.09 1.11 13.29
C THR A 157 14.60 1.41 13.15
N TRP A 158 13.91 0.74 12.23
CA TRP A 158 12.56 1.15 11.84
C TRP A 158 11.54 0.02 11.83
N ALA A 159 11.80 -1.07 11.12
CA ALA A 159 10.79 -2.08 10.84
C ALA A 159 11.38 -3.50 10.77
N ILE A 160 10.53 -4.50 10.65
CA ILE A 160 10.93 -5.83 10.18
C ILE A 160 11.45 -5.69 8.75
N TRP A 161 12.51 -6.43 8.41
CA TRP A 161 13.07 -6.45 7.06
C TRP A 161 11.98 -6.76 6.02
N ASP A 162 12.06 -6.11 4.86
CA ASP A 162 11.02 -6.20 3.83
C ASP A 162 10.79 -7.63 3.33
N GLU A 163 11.85 -8.43 3.21
CA GLU A 163 11.74 -9.81 2.73
C GLU A 163 10.85 -10.64 3.67
N GLU A 164 11.15 -10.63 4.95
CA GLU A 164 10.45 -11.37 5.99
C GLU A 164 9.01 -10.83 6.17
N PHE A 165 8.86 -9.51 6.18
CA PHE A 165 7.54 -8.91 6.34
C PHE A 165 6.63 -9.14 5.12
N LEU A 166 7.18 -9.21 3.91
CA LEU A 166 6.41 -9.55 2.71
C LEU A 166 6.00 -11.03 2.67
N GLN A 167 6.80 -11.96 3.23
CA GLN A 167 6.37 -13.34 3.41
C GLN A 167 5.19 -13.42 4.39
N PHE A 168 5.30 -12.76 5.53
CA PHE A 168 4.20 -12.65 6.50
C PHE A 168 2.94 -12.03 5.86
N TYR A 169 3.09 -10.97 5.10
CA TYR A 169 1.99 -10.37 4.35
C TYR A 169 1.30 -11.38 3.41
N CYS A 170 2.08 -12.15 2.65
CA CYS A 170 1.53 -13.15 1.74
C CYS A 170 0.76 -14.24 2.50
N ASP A 171 1.30 -14.72 3.62
CA ASP A 171 0.63 -15.73 4.45
C ASP A 171 -0.68 -15.20 5.03
N ARG A 172 -0.66 -14.02 5.65
CA ARG A 172 -1.88 -13.41 6.22
C ARG A 172 -2.91 -13.05 5.14
N MET A 173 -2.45 -12.61 3.95
CA MET A 173 -3.34 -12.33 2.83
C MET A 173 -4.01 -13.61 2.32
N SER A 174 -3.29 -14.74 2.27
CA SER A 174 -3.85 -16.02 1.83
C SER A 174 -4.98 -16.55 2.72
N GLU A 175 -5.03 -16.11 3.98
CA GLU A 175 -6.08 -16.45 4.94
C GLU A 175 -7.28 -15.49 4.92
N MET A 176 -7.21 -14.43 4.14
CA MET A 176 -8.29 -13.46 4.06
C MET A 176 -9.50 -14.03 3.30
N LYS A 177 -10.67 -13.66 3.78
CA LYS A 177 -11.92 -14.00 3.08
C LYS A 177 -12.02 -13.13 1.82
N GLU A 178 -12.21 -13.78 0.68
CA GLU A 178 -12.46 -13.08 -0.60
C GLU A 178 -13.90 -12.56 -0.70
N PRO A 179 -14.12 -11.47 -1.42
CA PRO A 179 -13.10 -10.56 -1.97
C PRO A 179 -12.43 -9.71 -0.88
N PHE A 180 -11.15 -9.35 -1.08
CA PHE A 180 -10.40 -8.48 -0.19
C PHE A 180 -9.71 -7.34 -0.93
#